data_288f9e01bcd7433b8708b6b9f325d176
#
_entry.id   288f9e01bcd7433b8708b6b9f325d176
#
_cell.length_a   1.000
_cell.length_b   1.000
_cell.length_c   1.000
_cell.angle_alpha   90.00
_cell.angle_beta   90.00
_cell.angle_gamma   90.00
#
_symmetry.space_group_name_H-M   'P 1'
#
loop_
_entity.id
_entity.type
_entity.pdbx_description
1 polymer ?
#
loop_
_entity_poly.entity_id
_entity_poly.type
_entity_poly.pdbx_seq_one_letter_code
_entity_poly.pdbx_strand_id
1 'polypeptide(L)'
;MNRNHLYWKFQLSGWFIWALNEALLYTNQYGWKWEWIFSSFVNITLAVFLTHVYRQISHKYRWQDLPLFTLIQVNLVALIVMSACLVGLNIPLDYIFLSENYAIELSPFIILQIFLNFAKPIAIWQLIYFFFQYSNKKLEMERENDQLERTILETESKVLRA
;
A
#
# COMPACT_ATOMS: atom_id res chain seq x y z
N MET A 1 -9.06 -10.93 -16.75
CA MET A 1 -8.49 -11.30 -15.43
C MET A 1 -9.15 -10.42 -14.37
N ASN A 2 -9.68 -11.00 -13.29
CA ASN A 2 -10.46 -10.24 -12.31
C ASN A 2 -9.55 -9.26 -11.56
N ARG A 3 -9.79 -7.94 -11.67
CA ARG A 3 -8.98 -6.86 -11.08
C ARG A 3 -8.73 -7.03 -9.56
N ASN A 4 -9.72 -7.60 -8.87
CA ASN A 4 -9.60 -7.85 -7.43
C ASN A 4 -8.58 -8.96 -7.10
N HIS A 5 -8.46 -10.00 -7.93
CA HIS A 5 -7.47 -11.06 -7.74
C HIS A 5 -6.03 -10.56 -7.89
N LEU A 6 -5.79 -9.68 -8.87
CA LEU A 6 -4.47 -9.11 -9.09
C LEU A 6 -4.05 -8.22 -7.92
N TYR A 7 -4.96 -7.37 -7.44
CA TYR A 7 -4.72 -6.55 -6.26
C TYR A 7 -4.32 -7.39 -5.04
N TRP A 8 -5.10 -8.43 -4.71
CA TRP A 8 -4.80 -9.26 -3.54
C TRP A 8 -3.48 -10.02 -3.67
N LYS A 9 -3.12 -10.47 -4.87
CA LYS A 9 -1.81 -11.10 -5.12
C LYS A 9 -0.67 -10.13 -4.82
N PHE A 10 -0.70 -8.91 -5.34
CA PHE A 10 0.32 -7.90 -5.07
C PHE A 10 0.34 -7.47 -3.61
N GLN A 11 -0.82 -7.30 -3.00
CA GLN A 11 -0.96 -6.94 -1.61
C GLN A 11 -0.27 -7.96 -0.70
N LEU A 12 -0.65 -9.22 -0.80
CA LEU A 12 -0.14 -10.27 0.07
C LEU A 12 1.33 -10.58 -0.23
N SER A 13 1.72 -10.70 -1.50
CA SER A 13 3.12 -10.99 -1.86
C SER A 13 4.06 -9.87 -1.45
N GLY A 14 3.69 -8.60 -1.63
CA GLY A 14 4.52 -7.46 -1.26
C GLY A 14 4.79 -7.42 0.24
N TRP A 15 3.73 -7.52 1.07
CA TRP A 15 3.87 -7.53 2.52
C TRP A 15 4.58 -8.78 3.04
N PHE A 16 4.37 -9.94 2.42
CA PHE A 16 5.08 -11.16 2.77
C PHE A 16 6.58 -11.06 2.50
N ILE A 17 6.98 -10.53 1.33
CA ILE A 17 8.39 -10.33 0.99
C ILE A 17 9.05 -9.35 1.95
N TRP A 18 8.38 -8.25 2.30
CA TRP A 18 8.90 -7.30 3.27
C TRP A 18 9.09 -7.95 4.65
N ALA A 19 8.09 -8.65 5.17
CA ALA A 19 8.18 -9.28 6.46
C ALA A 19 9.20 -10.43 6.51
N LEU A 20 9.36 -11.16 5.42
CA LEU A 20 10.43 -12.16 5.31
C LEU A 20 11.81 -11.50 5.39
N ASN A 21 11.99 -10.37 4.71
CA ASN A 21 13.23 -9.61 4.79
C ASN A 21 13.52 -9.13 6.22
N GLU A 22 12.53 -8.57 6.93
CA GLU A 22 12.67 -8.15 8.32
C GLU A 22 13.00 -9.34 9.23
N ALA A 23 12.27 -10.44 9.11
CA ALA A 23 12.52 -11.65 9.90
C ALA A 23 13.96 -12.21 9.70
N LEU A 24 14.46 -12.17 8.46
CA LEU A 24 15.84 -12.58 8.14
C LEU A 24 16.87 -11.62 8.74
N LEU A 25 16.64 -10.31 8.67
CA LEU A 25 17.53 -9.31 9.26
C LEU A 25 17.62 -9.47 10.78
N TYR A 26 16.49 -9.60 11.47
CA TYR A 26 16.45 -9.82 12.91
C TYR A 26 17.09 -11.16 13.31
N THR A 27 16.84 -12.23 12.56
CA THR A 27 17.45 -13.53 12.80
C THR A 27 18.97 -13.49 12.63
N ASN A 28 19.47 -12.76 11.63
CA ASN A 28 20.90 -12.62 11.42
C ASN A 28 21.58 -11.76 12.50
N GLN A 29 20.90 -10.75 13.01
CA GLN A 29 21.44 -9.82 14.01
C GLN A 29 21.37 -10.37 15.44
N TYR A 30 20.27 -11.04 15.81
CA TYR A 30 19.95 -11.43 17.19
C TYR A 30 19.78 -12.93 17.38
N GLY A 31 20.01 -13.74 16.34
CA GLY A 31 19.80 -15.17 16.34
C GLY A 31 18.33 -15.57 16.11
N TRP A 32 18.12 -16.84 15.90
CA TRP A 32 16.80 -17.39 15.66
C TRP A 32 15.95 -17.35 16.93
N LYS A 33 14.75 -16.73 16.83
CA LYS A 33 13.73 -16.71 17.86
C LYS A 33 12.35 -16.86 17.21
N TRP A 34 11.49 -17.65 17.82
CA TRP A 34 10.13 -17.86 17.38
C TRP A 34 9.31 -16.55 17.39
N GLU A 35 9.56 -15.69 18.35
CA GLU A 35 8.91 -14.41 18.55
C GLU A 35 9.04 -13.47 17.34
N TRP A 36 10.14 -13.57 16.58
CA TRP A 36 10.33 -12.80 15.35
C TRP A 36 9.31 -13.17 14.27
N ILE A 37 9.00 -14.48 14.14
CA ILE A 37 8.03 -14.95 13.15
C ILE A 37 6.63 -14.47 13.55
N PHE A 38 6.30 -14.55 14.83
CA PHE A 38 5.00 -14.09 15.32
C PHE A 38 4.82 -12.59 15.16
N SER A 39 5.80 -11.75 15.56
CA SER A 39 5.78 -10.30 15.36
C SER A 39 5.65 -9.95 13.87
N SER A 40 6.41 -10.62 12.99
CA SER A 40 6.30 -10.42 11.54
C SER A 40 4.90 -10.73 11.01
N PHE A 41 4.26 -11.80 11.48
CA PHE A 41 2.88 -12.14 11.08
C PHE A 41 1.87 -11.09 11.52
N VAL A 42 1.99 -10.59 12.74
CA VAL A 42 1.13 -9.51 13.25
C VAL A 42 1.33 -8.24 12.42
N ASN A 43 2.59 -7.88 12.13
CA ASN A 43 2.93 -6.71 11.33
C ASN A 43 2.37 -6.80 9.90
N ILE A 44 2.44 -7.98 9.25
CA ILE A 44 1.80 -8.20 7.94
C ILE A 44 0.30 -7.95 8.05
N THR A 45 -0.35 -8.52 9.05
CA THR A 45 -1.81 -8.41 9.21
C THR A 45 -2.24 -6.95 9.38
N LEU A 46 -1.54 -6.20 10.23
CA LEU A 46 -1.80 -4.77 10.45
C LEU A 46 -1.53 -3.94 9.18
N ALA A 47 -0.44 -4.20 8.49
CA ALA A 47 -0.09 -3.48 7.27
C ALA A 47 -1.09 -3.75 6.13
N VAL A 48 -1.52 -5.01 5.95
CA VAL A 48 -2.58 -5.38 4.99
C VAL A 48 -3.90 -4.70 5.34
N PHE A 49 -4.27 -4.67 6.63
CA PHE A 49 -5.48 -4.01 7.08
C PHE A 49 -5.45 -2.50 6.80
N LEU A 50 -4.38 -1.80 7.21
CA LEU A 50 -4.25 -0.35 7.01
C LEU A 50 -4.22 0.03 5.53
N THR A 51 -3.48 -0.70 4.70
CA THR A 51 -3.45 -0.44 3.26
C THR A 51 -4.77 -0.78 2.59
N HIS A 52 -5.55 -1.74 3.11
CA HIS A 52 -6.90 -1.99 2.63
C HIS A 52 -7.86 -0.84 2.99
N VAL A 53 -7.79 -0.31 4.22
CA VAL A 53 -8.56 0.88 4.64
C VAL A 53 -8.19 2.09 3.79
N TYR A 54 -6.90 2.33 3.56
CA TYR A 54 -6.44 3.37 2.64
C TYR A 54 -7.07 3.24 1.26
N ARG A 55 -7.08 2.02 0.69
CA ARG A 55 -7.73 1.76 -0.60
C ARG A 55 -9.21 2.12 -0.58
N GLN A 56 -9.95 1.74 0.47
CA GLN A 56 -11.38 2.06 0.59
C GLN A 56 -11.61 3.57 0.63
N ILE A 57 -10.81 4.29 1.39
CA ILE A 57 -10.87 5.75 1.49
C ILE A 57 -10.56 6.39 0.13
N SER A 58 -9.47 5.96 -0.52
CA SER A 58 -9.07 6.45 -1.84
C SER A 58 -10.17 6.27 -2.90
N HIS A 59 -10.86 5.12 -2.90
CA HIS A 59 -11.98 4.88 -3.80
C HIS A 59 -13.21 5.71 -3.43
N LYS A 60 -13.57 5.79 -2.15
CA LYS A 60 -14.73 6.54 -1.67
C LYS A 60 -14.63 8.02 -2.03
N TYR A 61 -13.47 8.62 -1.89
CA TYR A 61 -13.23 10.04 -2.16
C TYR A 61 -12.68 10.29 -3.56
N ARG A 62 -12.61 9.27 -4.43
CA ARG A 62 -12.19 9.38 -5.83
C ARG A 62 -10.84 10.10 -5.98
N TRP A 63 -9.86 9.73 -5.19
CA TRP A 63 -8.54 10.39 -5.21
C TRP A 63 -7.87 10.36 -6.58
N GLN A 64 -8.21 9.40 -7.43
CA GLN A 64 -7.75 9.30 -8.81
C GLN A 64 -8.16 10.49 -9.71
N ASP A 65 -9.17 11.28 -9.28
CA ASP A 65 -9.67 12.44 -10.01
C ASP A 65 -9.08 13.76 -9.49
N LEU A 66 -8.28 13.70 -8.41
CA LEU A 66 -7.63 14.87 -7.83
C LEU A 66 -6.50 15.39 -8.73
N PRO A 67 -6.25 16.72 -8.74
CA PRO A 67 -5.05 17.28 -9.34
C PRO A 67 -3.80 16.66 -8.73
N LEU A 68 -2.74 16.48 -9.54
CA LEU A 68 -1.52 15.80 -9.13
C LEU A 68 -0.92 16.35 -7.82
N PHE A 69 -0.91 17.68 -7.66
CA PHE A 69 -0.36 18.31 -6.45
C PHE A 69 -1.16 17.94 -5.19
N THR A 70 -2.48 18.03 -5.25
CA THR A 70 -3.38 17.64 -4.14
C THR A 70 -3.25 16.15 -3.83
N LEU A 71 -3.14 15.32 -4.87
CA LEU A 71 -2.96 13.88 -4.72
C LEU A 71 -1.66 13.54 -3.99
N ILE A 72 -0.55 14.22 -4.32
CA ILE A 72 0.73 14.03 -3.61
C ILE A 72 0.58 14.42 -2.12
N GLN A 73 -0.06 15.55 -1.83
CA GLN A 73 -0.27 15.99 -0.44
C GLN A 73 -1.09 14.97 0.37
N VAL A 74 -2.20 14.49 -0.19
CA VAL A 74 -3.06 13.50 0.47
C VAL A 74 -2.31 12.19 0.70
N ASN A 75 -1.51 11.75 -0.27
CA ASN A 75 -0.68 10.54 -0.13
C ASN A 75 0.41 10.70 0.93
N LEU A 76 1.06 11.87 1.03
CA LEU A 76 2.04 12.16 2.08
C LEU A 76 1.39 12.13 3.47
N VAL A 77 0.23 12.75 3.63
CA VAL A 77 -0.51 12.69 4.90
C VAL A 77 -0.89 11.26 5.24
N ALA A 78 -1.41 10.50 4.27
CA ALA A 78 -1.77 9.10 4.48
C ALA A 78 -0.54 8.25 4.86
N LEU A 79 0.62 8.47 4.22
CA LEU A 79 1.89 7.80 4.56
C LEU A 79 2.26 8.03 6.01
N ILE A 80 2.24 9.30 6.45
CA ILE A 80 2.59 9.67 7.84
C ILE A 80 1.62 9.01 8.83
N VAL A 81 0.32 9.10 8.57
CA VAL A 81 -0.72 8.53 9.44
C VAL A 81 -0.59 7.01 9.54
N MET A 82 -0.45 6.31 8.39
CA MET A 82 -0.33 4.86 8.38
C MET A 82 0.95 4.40 9.09
N SER A 83 2.08 5.06 8.84
CA SER A 83 3.34 4.75 9.52
C SER A 83 3.25 4.99 11.02
N ALA A 84 2.65 6.11 11.45
CA ALA A 84 2.42 6.40 12.86
C ALA A 84 1.50 5.38 13.54
N CYS A 85 0.44 4.93 12.85
CA CYS A 85 -0.43 3.86 13.34
C CYS A 85 0.33 2.54 13.53
N LEU A 86 1.17 2.15 12.54
CA LEU A 86 1.97 0.93 12.66
C LEU A 86 2.96 1.02 13.82
N VAL A 87 3.67 2.13 13.98
CA VAL A 87 4.57 2.37 15.11
C VAL A 87 3.83 2.29 16.44
N GLY A 88 2.69 2.99 16.54
CA GLY A 88 1.88 3.04 17.76
C GLY A 88 1.29 1.69 18.16
N LEU A 89 1.06 0.78 17.21
CA LEU A 89 0.58 -0.57 17.47
C LEU A 89 1.75 -1.56 17.70
N ASN A 90 2.84 -1.40 16.94
CA ASN A 90 3.97 -2.32 17.01
C ASN A 90 4.75 -2.19 18.33
N ILE A 91 5.05 -0.98 18.80
CA ILE A 91 5.82 -0.79 20.03
C ILE A 91 5.18 -1.48 21.25
N PRO A 92 3.86 -1.30 21.53
CA PRO A 92 3.22 -2.03 22.62
C PRO A 92 3.21 -3.54 22.43
N LEU A 93 3.02 -4.03 21.20
CA LEU A 93 3.03 -5.46 20.90
C LEU A 93 4.41 -6.07 21.12
N ASP A 94 5.45 -5.42 20.63
CA ASP A 94 6.82 -5.88 20.85
C ASP A 94 7.17 -5.87 22.35
N TYR A 95 6.71 -4.86 23.11
CA TYR A 95 6.88 -4.83 24.55
C TYR A 95 6.19 -6.01 25.25
N ILE A 96 5.00 -6.40 24.84
CA ILE A 96 4.26 -7.53 25.43
C ILE A 96 4.91 -8.87 25.08
N PHE A 97 5.33 -9.05 23.84
CA PHE A 97 5.81 -10.34 23.34
C PHE A 97 7.32 -10.56 23.48
N LEU A 98 8.10 -9.47 23.53
CA LEU A 98 9.57 -9.55 23.55
C LEU A 98 10.18 -9.07 24.88
N SER A 99 9.37 -8.73 25.88
CA SER A 99 9.77 -8.01 27.11
C SER A 99 10.85 -8.69 27.95
N GLU A 100 11.01 -10.00 27.89
CA GLU A 100 12.02 -10.69 28.71
C GLU A 100 13.48 -10.49 28.23
N ASN A 101 13.69 -10.00 26.99
CA ASN A 101 15.02 -9.89 26.40
C ASN A 101 15.30 -8.54 25.71
N TYR A 102 14.36 -7.62 25.68
CA TYR A 102 14.45 -6.36 24.92
C TYR A 102 13.91 -5.17 25.75
N ALA A 103 14.72 -4.71 26.69
CA ALA A 103 14.59 -3.33 27.15
C ALA A 103 15.10 -2.39 26.02
N ILE A 104 14.28 -2.20 24.99
CA ILE A 104 14.55 -1.13 24.03
C ILE A 104 14.35 0.17 24.81
N GLU A 105 15.42 0.86 25.12
CA GLU A 105 15.33 2.24 25.57
C GLU A 105 14.69 3.05 24.44
N LEU A 106 13.40 3.33 24.57
CA LEU A 106 12.62 4.10 23.61
C LEU A 106 13.12 5.55 23.56
N SER A 107 14.24 5.77 22.90
CA SER A 107 14.70 7.12 22.58
C SER A 107 13.92 7.67 21.39
N PRO A 108 13.77 9.00 21.26
CA PRO A 108 13.15 9.62 20.08
C PRO A 108 13.81 9.19 18.76
N PHE A 109 15.10 8.92 18.79
CA PHE A 109 15.85 8.45 17.63
C PHE A 109 15.42 7.03 17.21
N ILE A 110 15.23 6.11 18.16
CA ILE A 110 14.77 4.74 17.89
C ILE A 110 13.33 4.76 17.36
N ILE A 111 12.46 5.57 17.93
CA ILE A 111 11.08 5.73 17.44
C ILE A 111 11.08 6.25 16.00
N LEU A 112 11.93 7.21 15.68
CA LEU A 112 12.09 7.70 14.28
C LEU A 112 12.61 6.61 13.35
N GLN A 113 13.56 5.79 13.78
CA GLN A 113 14.07 4.66 13.00
C GLN A 113 12.96 3.64 12.69
N ILE A 114 12.17 3.26 13.68
CA ILE A 114 11.03 2.34 13.51
C ILE A 114 10.01 2.96 12.54
N PHE A 115 9.70 4.25 12.70
CA PHE A 115 8.80 4.98 11.80
C PHE A 115 9.30 4.93 10.36
N LEU A 116 10.56 5.20 10.10
CA LEU A 116 11.14 5.16 8.76
C LEU A 116 11.17 3.75 8.17
N ASN A 117 11.33 2.72 9.00
CA ASN A 117 11.28 1.34 8.56
C ASN A 117 9.89 0.95 8.07
N PHE A 118 8.81 1.41 8.70
CA PHE A 118 7.46 1.21 8.20
C PHE A 118 7.10 2.14 7.04
N ALA A 119 7.60 3.37 7.04
CA ALA A 119 7.30 4.35 5.99
C ALA A 119 7.80 3.90 4.60
N LYS A 120 8.96 3.26 4.53
CA LYS A 120 9.55 2.79 3.26
C LYS A 120 8.63 1.82 2.50
N PRO A 121 8.21 0.66 3.07
CA PRO A 121 7.34 -0.27 2.36
C PRO A 121 5.96 0.31 2.07
N ILE A 122 5.42 1.15 2.95
CA ILE A 122 4.15 1.84 2.71
C ILE A 122 4.28 2.80 1.52
N ALA A 123 5.35 3.58 1.43
CA ALA A 123 5.59 4.49 0.31
C ALA A 123 5.71 3.72 -1.02
N ILE A 124 6.47 2.63 -1.04
CA ILE A 124 6.60 1.76 -2.22
C ILE A 124 5.22 1.20 -2.61
N TRP A 125 4.44 0.72 -1.64
CA TRP A 125 3.10 0.20 -1.89
C TRP A 125 2.16 1.28 -2.43
N GLN A 126 2.17 2.51 -1.87
CA GLN A 126 1.38 3.63 -2.37
C GLN A 126 1.75 4.00 -3.81
N LEU A 127 3.04 4.03 -4.15
CA LEU A 127 3.50 4.30 -5.52
C LEU A 127 3.01 3.23 -6.50
N ILE A 128 3.13 1.96 -6.16
CA ILE A 128 2.65 0.84 -6.99
C ILE A 128 1.12 0.93 -7.15
N TYR A 129 0.40 1.17 -6.07
CA TYR A 129 -1.05 1.31 -6.08
C TYR A 129 -1.51 2.49 -6.94
N PHE A 130 -0.86 3.63 -6.81
CA PHE A 130 -1.12 4.82 -7.61
C PHE A 130 -0.85 4.57 -9.11
N PHE A 131 0.29 3.98 -9.43
CA PHE A 131 0.64 3.63 -10.80
C PHE A 131 -0.40 2.69 -11.42
N PHE A 132 -0.85 1.70 -10.66
CA PHE A 132 -1.89 0.77 -11.10
C PHE A 132 -3.22 1.47 -11.36
N GLN A 133 -3.63 2.40 -10.50
CA GLN A 133 -4.86 3.19 -10.71
C GLN A 133 -4.76 4.10 -11.93
N TYR A 134 -3.64 4.78 -12.08
CA TYR A 134 -3.41 5.67 -13.23
C TYR A 134 -3.42 4.89 -14.55
N SER A 135 -2.75 3.76 -14.59
CA SER A 135 -2.74 2.88 -15.78
C SER A 135 -4.14 2.39 -16.15
N ASN A 136 -4.95 2.00 -15.16
CA ASN A 136 -6.33 1.57 -15.40
C ASN A 136 -7.20 2.71 -15.93
N LYS A 137 -7.07 3.91 -15.36
CA LYS A 137 -7.81 5.09 -15.83
C LYS A 137 -7.45 5.44 -17.28
N LYS A 138 -6.17 5.36 -17.63
CA LYS A 138 -5.70 5.58 -18.99
C LYS A 138 -6.33 4.57 -19.96
N LEU A 139 -6.32 3.29 -19.62
CA LEU A 139 -6.95 2.23 -20.44
C LEU A 139 -8.47 2.41 -20.59
N GLU A 140 -9.15 2.90 -19.57
CA GLU A 140 -10.59 3.21 -19.63
C GLU A 140 -10.84 4.36 -20.59
N MET A 141 -10.08 5.45 -20.51
CA MET A 141 -10.19 6.57 -21.44
C MET A 141 -9.89 6.19 -22.90
N GLU A 142 -8.89 5.36 -23.14
CA GLU A 142 -8.58 4.84 -24.47
C GLU A 142 -9.76 4.04 -25.05
N ARG A 143 -10.37 3.17 -24.24
CA ARG A 143 -11.56 2.39 -24.67
C ARG A 143 -12.77 3.26 -24.95
N GLU A 144 -13.01 4.29 -24.14
CA GLU A 144 -14.09 5.25 -24.36
C GLU A 144 -13.87 6.02 -25.68
N ASN A 145 -12.65 6.46 -25.95
CA ASN A 145 -12.30 7.13 -27.19
C ASN A 145 -12.52 6.21 -28.42
N ASP A 146 -12.07 4.96 -28.34
CA ASP A 146 -12.29 3.98 -29.42
C ASP A 146 -13.79 3.73 -29.67
N GLN A 147 -14.60 3.68 -28.62
CA GLN A 147 -16.05 3.52 -28.76
C GLN A 147 -16.70 4.75 -29.39
N LEU A 148 -16.29 5.95 -29.00
CA LEU A 148 -16.77 7.21 -29.59
C LEU A 148 -16.41 7.28 -31.07
N GLU A 149 -15.18 6.96 -31.44
CA GLU A 149 -14.73 6.95 -32.83
C GLU A 149 -15.56 5.98 -33.69
N ARG A 150 -15.79 4.76 -33.21
CA ARG A 150 -16.66 3.79 -33.89
C ARG A 150 -18.08 4.30 -34.06
N THR A 151 -18.65 4.93 -33.04
CA THR A 151 -20.00 5.48 -33.09
C THR A 151 -20.10 6.62 -34.11
N ILE A 152 -19.09 7.48 -34.22
CA ILE A 152 -19.01 8.55 -35.22
C ILE A 152 -18.98 7.94 -36.62
N LEU A 153 -18.08 6.97 -36.89
CA LEU A 153 -17.98 6.32 -38.19
C LEU A 153 -19.27 5.61 -38.61
N GLU A 154 -19.93 4.93 -37.68
CA GLU A 154 -21.25 4.31 -37.97
C GLU A 154 -22.31 5.34 -38.31
N THR A 155 -22.33 6.47 -37.61
CA THR A 155 -23.29 7.55 -37.86
C THR A 155 -23.05 8.22 -39.23
N GLU A 156 -21.78 8.50 -39.54
CA GLU A 156 -21.39 9.03 -40.84
C GLU A 156 -21.78 8.07 -41.99
N SER A 157 -21.53 6.78 -41.82
CA SER A 157 -21.88 5.79 -42.82
C SER A 157 -23.40 5.66 -43.04
N LYS A 158 -24.21 5.87 -42.00
CA LYS A 158 -25.68 5.90 -42.11
C LYS A 158 -26.16 7.15 -42.84
N VAL A 159 -25.56 8.31 -42.56
CA VAL A 159 -25.90 9.59 -43.23
C VAL A 159 -25.56 9.53 -44.72
N LEU A 160 -24.43 8.92 -45.08
CA LEU A 160 -24.01 8.79 -46.49
C LEU A 160 -24.86 7.77 -47.28
N ARG A 161 -25.61 6.91 -46.63
CA ARG A 161 -26.49 5.91 -47.29
C ARG A 161 -27.94 6.36 -47.37
N ALA A 162 -28.31 7.43 -46.66
CA ALA A 162 -29.65 8.03 -46.72
C ALA A 162 -29.76 9.06 -47.84
#